data_95d51f51ed73c67c2573f97ed19934d0
#
_entry.id   95d51f51ed73c67c2573f97ed19934d0
#
_cell.length_a   1.000
_cell.length_b   1.000
_cell.length_c   1.000
_cell.angle_alpha   90.00
_cell.angle_beta   90.00
_cell.angle_gamma   90.00
#
_symmetry.space_group_name_H-M   'P 1'
#
loop_
_entity.id
_entity.type
_entity.pdbx_description
1 polymer ?
#
loop_
_entity_poly.entity_id
_entity_poly.type
_entity_poly.pdbx_seq_one_letter_code
_entity_poly.pdbx_strand_id
1 'polypeptide(L)'
;MTRSINLHKLLLSTAISTMFGLAALSTNAYAVVPNDNNTADEIIDEDGGVNGVGIFYANGICTGTLINPRTVIFAAHCVNYRAAGDYGTSVPAAFAFEVDSLPGLQNWFANNFTSNPELFVYNVNEIIYNEDSLRTGFLEGDVALASLDTPAANVPTWALLFSPLPTPLGPGDTGYDPALGTGYHVNITGYGRSGIGSQGSIYGIDWRRRAAENMLGALTSLDASGDFLYGGGSGLPQNLYLTDFDDPNQTNIYDINVYQDDALPNEGTTAGGDSGGPLILDAENNVLTAEDLVLGVLSGGSRYFNGQVFSSYGGSSFYQPLFLFSDYIAANNPYRYVSTLEGDGDWEDPLHWQSDLDPNYRIIDSSGNVVNGFPETQPFGVQDSGNSGFGVICNDFSGDNAGDACRDISTGNPAPPSRNGGTDVITSNEITANLESQSGGDPLPSPTIDNGLA
;
A
#
# COMPACT_ATOMS: atom_id res chain seq x y z
N MET A 1 14.80 36.04 38.01
CA MET A 1 14.21 34.78 37.52
C MET A 1 13.97 34.95 36.01
N THR A 2 14.94 34.56 35.22
CA THR A 2 14.94 34.66 33.75
C THR A 2 14.28 33.43 33.19
N ARG A 3 13.10 33.56 32.57
CA ARG A 3 12.46 32.46 31.83
C ARG A 3 13.29 32.17 30.58
N SER A 4 13.89 31.01 30.54
CA SER A 4 14.49 30.47 29.34
C SER A 4 13.35 30.07 28.38
N ILE A 5 13.12 30.87 27.37
CA ILE A 5 12.24 30.53 26.26
C ILE A 5 12.97 29.43 25.46
N ASN A 6 12.32 28.30 25.28
CA ASN A 6 12.90 27.15 24.62
C ASN A 6 13.20 27.47 23.15
N LEU A 7 14.45 27.83 22.87
CA LEU A 7 14.95 28.31 21.57
C LEU A 7 14.69 27.29 20.44
N HIS A 8 14.58 25.99 20.79
CA HIS A 8 14.28 24.91 19.85
C HIS A 8 12.87 24.99 19.23
N LYS A 9 11.86 25.38 20.04
CA LYS A 9 10.49 25.56 19.51
C LYS A 9 10.38 26.76 18.58
N LEU A 10 11.16 27.80 18.84
CA LEU A 10 11.15 29.01 17.99
C LEU A 10 11.88 28.79 16.66
N LEU A 11 12.95 27.97 16.65
CA LEU A 11 13.69 27.64 15.44
C LEU A 11 12.89 26.67 14.53
N LEU A 12 12.12 25.75 15.13
CA LEU A 12 11.27 24.84 14.37
C LEU A 12 10.11 25.58 13.71
N SER A 13 9.45 26.49 14.43
CA SER A 13 8.34 27.29 13.86
C SER A 13 8.80 28.20 12.72
N THR A 14 10.03 28.76 12.80
CA THR A 14 10.57 29.62 11.75
C THR A 14 11.01 28.85 10.51
N ALA A 15 11.55 27.63 10.68
CA ALA A 15 11.93 26.78 9.57
C ALA A 15 10.69 26.24 8.81
N ILE A 16 9.64 25.86 9.53
CA ILE A 16 8.39 25.39 8.95
C ILE A 16 7.64 26.53 8.24
N SER A 17 7.59 27.72 8.81
CA SER A 17 6.98 28.88 8.15
C SER A 17 7.71 29.28 6.86
N THR A 18 9.03 29.07 6.78
CA THR A 18 9.81 29.30 5.54
C THR A 18 9.58 28.22 4.49
N MET A 19 9.36 26.96 4.87
CA MET A 19 8.98 25.91 3.92
C MET A 19 7.59 26.15 3.30
N PHE A 20 6.59 26.51 4.11
CA PHE A 20 5.26 26.84 3.57
C PHE A 20 5.22 28.14 2.76
N GLY A 21 6.08 29.10 3.05
CA GLY A 21 6.16 30.35 2.31
C GLY A 21 6.83 30.25 0.92
N LEU A 22 7.64 29.20 0.68
CA LEU A 22 8.22 28.93 -0.65
C LEU A 22 7.35 27.98 -1.49
N ALA A 23 6.46 27.18 -0.88
CA ALA A 23 5.53 26.31 -1.60
C ALA A 23 4.36 27.09 -2.25
N ALA A 24 4.21 28.38 -1.98
CA ALA A 24 3.18 29.21 -2.60
C ALA A 24 3.50 29.67 -4.04
N LEU A 25 4.56 29.18 -4.66
CA LEU A 25 4.85 29.36 -6.08
C LEU A 25 4.53 28.08 -6.85
N SER A 26 3.23 27.88 -7.08
CA SER A 26 2.62 27.18 -8.23
C SER A 26 3.46 26.16 -8.98
N THR A 27 3.41 24.91 -8.55
CA THR A 27 3.33 23.76 -9.44
C THR A 27 2.36 22.77 -8.81
N ASN A 28 1.35 22.37 -9.57
CA ASN A 28 0.37 21.38 -9.14
C ASN A 28 1.10 20.15 -8.60
N ALA A 29 0.75 19.74 -7.42
CA ALA A 29 1.37 18.62 -6.71
C ALA A 29 0.25 17.62 -6.35
N TYR A 30 0.44 16.31 -6.55
CA TYR A 30 -0.63 15.33 -6.59
C TYR A 30 -0.22 13.98 -5.97
N ALA A 31 -1.16 13.09 -5.58
CA ALA A 31 -0.97 11.71 -5.06
C ALA A 31 -1.41 10.68 -6.09
N VAL A 32 -0.92 9.44 -6.05
CA VAL A 32 -1.18 8.36 -7.02
C VAL A 32 -0.96 8.81 -8.46
N VAL A 33 -0.30 8.06 -9.29
CA VAL A 33 -0.06 8.38 -10.70
C VAL A 33 -1.10 7.68 -11.57
N PRO A 34 -2.01 8.38 -12.23
CA PRO A 34 -2.96 7.78 -13.17
C PRO A 34 -2.30 7.44 -14.50
N ASN A 35 -2.95 6.58 -15.28
CA ASN A 35 -2.60 6.40 -16.69
C ASN A 35 -2.85 7.70 -17.49
N ASP A 36 -2.29 7.77 -18.72
CA ASP A 36 -2.33 8.99 -19.54
C ASP A 36 -3.73 9.34 -20.07
N ASN A 37 -4.73 8.48 -19.88
CA ASN A 37 -6.13 8.78 -20.21
C ASN A 37 -6.79 9.67 -19.15
N ASN A 38 -6.19 9.78 -17.98
CA ASN A 38 -6.70 10.53 -16.83
C ASN A 38 -5.67 11.57 -16.39
N THR A 39 -6.14 12.67 -15.85
CA THR A 39 -5.30 13.63 -15.16
C THR A 39 -5.26 13.35 -13.67
N ALA A 40 -4.22 13.78 -13.00
CA ALA A 40 -4.12 13.65 -11.56
C ALA A 40 -5.23 14.39 -10.78
N ASP A 41 -5.89 15.38 -11.36
CA ASP A 41 -7.03 16.05 -10.75
C ASP A 41 -8.34 15.25 -10.91
N GLU A 42 -8.47 14.45 -11.96
CA GLU A 42 -9.66 13.62 -12.19
C GLU A 42 -9.76 12.42 -11.24
N ILE A 43 -8.64 12.01 -10.65
CA ILE A 43 -8.61 10.90 -9.68
C ILE A 43 -8.58 11.37 -8.21
N ILE A 44 -8.81 12.67 -7.93
CA ILE A 44 -9.04 13.13 -6.57
C ILE A 44 -10.32 12.50 -6.04
N ASP A 45 -10.27 11.95 -4.83
CA ASP A 45 -11.41 11.28 -4.17
C ASP A 45 -12.44 12.29 -3.65
N GLU A 46 -12.99 13.13 -4.54
CA GLU A 46 -13.97 14.15 -4.15
C GLU A 46 -15.30 13.53 -3.70
N ASP A 47 -15.66 12.38 -4.24
CA ASP A 47 -16.88 11.66 -3.90
C ASP A 47 -16.75 10.88 -2.58
N GLY A 48 -15.55 10.77 -2.02
CA GLY A 48 -15.32 10.14 -0.73
C GLY A 48 -15.39 8.61 -0.76
N GLY A 49 -15.10 7.99 -1.89
CA GLY A 49 -15.12 6.54 -2.06
C GLY A 49 -14.13 5.81 -1.15
N VAL A 50 -13.03 6.48 -0.80
CA VAL A 50 -12.01 5.93 0.11
C VAL A 50 -11.87 6.75 1.41
N ASN A 51 -12.95 7.30 1.92
CA ASN A 51 -12.98 7.95 3.23
C ASN A 51 -12.48 6.99 4.32
N GLY A 52 -11.76 7.53 5.32
CA GLY A 52 -11.09 6.71 6.34
C GLY A 52 -9.64 6.38 6.00
N VAL A 53 -9.20 6.66 4.78
CA VAL A 53 -7.77 6.74 4.44
C VAL A 53 -7.29 8.16 4.71
N GLY A 54 -6.20 8.29 5.46
CA GLY A 54 -5.68 9.57 5.94
C GLY A 54 -4.20 9.74 5.67
N ILE A 55 -3.78 11.00 5.56
CA ILE A 55 -2.36 11.35 5.49
C ILE A 55 -1.74 11.29 6.88
N PHE A 56 -0.60 10.62 7.01
CA PHE A 56 0.27 10.65 8.17
C PHE A 56 1.31 11.75 8.02
N TYR A 57 1.49 12.55 9.05
CA TYR A 57 2.55 13.56 9.11
C TYR A 57 3.35 13.45 10.40
N ALA A 58 4.66 13.23 10.28
CA ALA A 58 5.62 13.23 11.39
C ALA A 58 7.05 13.56 10.94
N ASN A 59 7.29 14.71 10.34
CA ASN A 59 8.52 15.10 9.61
C ASN A 59 8.74 14.31 8.29
N GLY A 60 7.79 13.58 7.86
CA GLY A 60 7.68 12.86 6.60
C GLY A 60 6.21 12.65 6.34
N ILE A 61 5.87 12.19 5.15
CA ILE A 61 4.50 11.95 4.73
C ILE A 61 4.36 10.49 4.36
N CYS A 62 3.33 9.88 4.90
CA CYS A 62 2.84 8.57 4.55
C CYS A 62 1.30 8.59 4.51
N THR A 63 0.72 7.47 4.17
CA THR A 63 -0.72 7.24 4.15
C THR A 63 -1.07 6.15 5.16
N GLY A 64 -2.28 6.12 5.68
CA GLY A 64 -2.73 5.04 6.57
C GLY A 64 -4.24 4.92 6.58
N THR A 65 -4.75 3.83 7.08
CA THR A 65 -6.16 3.43 7.03
C THR A 65 -6.73 3.30 8.44
N LEU A 66 -7.83 4.00 8.70
CA LEU A 66 -8.55 3.91 9.97
C LEU A 66 -9.31 2.58 10.03
N ILE A 67 -8.94 1.72 10.98
CA ILE A 67 -9.51 0.37 11.14
C ILE A 67 -10.55 0.27 12.26
N ASN A 68 -10.52 1.20 13.19
CA ASN A 68 -11.50 1.44 14.22
C ASN A 68 -11.41 2.91 14.66
N PRO A 69 -12.29 3.42 15.53
CA PRO A 69 -12.29 4.86 15.85
C PRO A 69 -10.98 5.43 16.40
N ARG A 70 -10.03 4.61 16.81
CA ARG A 70 -8.76 5.07 17.41
C ARG A 70 -7.51 4.46 16.83
N THR A 71 -7.62 3.52 15.91
CA THR A 71 -6.44 2.81 15.38
C THR A 71 -6.32 2.99 13.89
N VAL A 72 -5.15 3.42 13.46
CA VAL A 72 -4.77 3.51 12.04
C VAL A 72 -3.69 2.46 11.76
N ILE A 73 -3.87 1.67 10.70
CA ILE A 73 -2.86 0.77 10.17
C ILE A 73 -2.10 1.45 9.03
N PHE A 74 -0.78 1.28 9.00
CA PHE A 74 0.09 1.86 7.96
C PHE A 74 1.45 1.14 7.91
N ALA A 75 2.41 1.63 7.12
CA ALA A 75 3.70 0.99 6.96
C ALA A 75 4.67 1.30 8.10
N ALA A 76 5.41 0.28 8.54
CA ALA A 76 6.42 0.42 9.59
C ALA A 76 7.59 1.32 9.16
N HIS A 77 8.00 1.29 7.88
CA HIS A 77 9.09 2.12 7.40
C HIS A 77 8.85 3.63 7.51
N CYS A 78 7.59 4.04 7.65
CA CYS A 78 7.24 5.44 7.94
C CYS A 78 7.73 5.90 9.33
N VAL A 79 8.01 4.96 10.24
CA VAL A 79 8.26 5.25 11.66
C VAL A 79 9.40 4.45 12.29
N ASN A 80 9.89 3.36 11.69
CA ASN A 80 10.85 2.45 12.31
C ASN A 80 12.31 2.98 12.38
N TYR A 81 12.58 4.14 11.80
CA TYR A 81 13.87 4.82 11.91
C TYR A 81 14.06 5.62 13.23
N ARG A 82 13.05 5.60 14.11
CA ARG A 82 13.04 6.22 15.45
C ARG A 82 12.45 5.27 16.47
N ALA A 83 12.72 5.56 17.75
CA ALA A 83 11.99 4.88 18.80
C ALA A 83 10.49 5.19 18.75
N ALA A 84 9.65 4.19 18.85
CA ALA A 84 8.19 4.33 18.80
C ALA A 84 7.66 5.37 19.80
N GLY A 85 8.23 5.43 21.02
CA GLY A 85 7.85 6.39 22.07
C GLY A 85 8.23 7.85 21.78
N ASP A 86 8.96 8.15 20.72
CA ASP A 86 9.25 9.54 20.32
C ASP A 86 8.03 10.21 19.69
N TYR A 87 7.21 9.44 18.99
CA TYR A 87 6.02 9.94 18.30
C TYR A 87 4.92 10.33 19.28
N GLY A 88 4.28 11.47 19.03
CA GLY A 88 3.31 12.07 19.96
C GLY A 88 3.92 12.73 21.20
N THR A 89 5.23 12.57 21.43
CA THR A 89 5.96 13.15 22.58
C THR A 89 6.98 14.20 22.13
N SER A 90 8.17 13.77 21.69
CA SER A 90 9.23 14.64 21.17
C SER A 90 9.05 14.99 19.68
N VAL A 91 8.37 14.11 18.94
CA VAL A 91 8.03 14.29 17.52
C VAL A 91 6.50 14.43 17.41
N PRO A 92 5.97 15.61 17.09
CA PRO A 92 4.55 15.75 16.78
C PRO A 92 4.18 14.88 15.60
N ALA A 93 3.12 14.10 15.75
CA ALA A 93 2.62 13.20 14.73
C ALA A 93 1.09 13.27 14.70
N ALA A 94 0.51 13.26 13.50
CA ALA A 94 -0.93 13.29 13.31
C ALA A 94 -1.36 12.54 12.06
N PHE A 95 -2.63 12.09 12.07
CA PHE A 95 -3.37 11.72 10.88
C PHE A 95 -4.41 12.80 10.54
N ALA A 96 -4.58 13.08 9.25
CA ALA A 96 -5.66 13.93 8.75
C ALA A 96 -6.44 13.17 7.67
N PHE A 97 -7.79 13.22 7.74
CA PHE A 97 -8.65 12.36 6.92
C PHE A 97 -9.49 13.12 5.88
N GLU A 98 -9.35 14.44 5.77
CA GLU A 98 -10.01 15.20 4.71
C GLU A 98 -9.40 14.91 3.34
N VAL A 99 -10.21 15.03 2.29
CA VAL A 99 -9.72 14.93 0.91
C VAL A 99 -8.61 15.95 0.66
N ASP A 100 -8.80 17.20 1.04
CA ASP A 100 -7.74 18.21 1.14
C ASP A 100 -7.34 18.39 2.60
N SER A 101 -6.29 17.72 3.01
CA SER A 101 -5.79 17.74 4.38
C SER A 101 -4.94 18.98 4.72
N LEU A 102 -4.58 19.81 3.73
CA LEU A 102 -3.70 20.97 3.95
C LEU A 102 -4.27 21.98 4.95
N PRO A 103 -5.55 22.40 4.86
CA PRO A 103 -6.11 23.36 5.82
C PRO A 103 -6.11 22.84 7.26
N GLY A 104 -6.44 21.56 7.45
CA GLY A 104 -6.44 20.90 8.75
C GLY A 104 -5.05 20.85 9.36
N LEU A 105 -4.04 20.43 8.59
CA LEU A 105 -2.65 20.36 9.03
C LEU A 105 -2.08 21.76 9.32
N GLN A 106 -2.39 22.78 8.51
CA GLN A 106 -2.00 24.16 8.79
C GLN A 106 -2.59 24.64 10.12
N ASN A 107 -3.86 24.35 10.40
CA ASN A 107 -4.50 24.65 11.67
C ASN A 107 -3.79 23.93 12.83
N TRP A 108 -3.46 22.65 12.68
CA TRP A 108 -2.74 21.84 13.66
C TRP A 108 -1.36 22.44 13.99
N PHE A 109 -0.58 22.85 12.99
CA PHE A 109 0.69 23.56 13.20
C PHE A 109 0.50 24.88 13.95
N ALA A 110 -0.49 25.69 13.55
CA ALA A 110 -0.75 26.99 14.15
C ALA A 110 -1.22 26.88 15.61
N ASN A 111 -1.86 25.77 15.99
CA ASN A 111 -2.43 25.52 17.31
C ASN A 111 -1.59 24.57 18.18
N ASN A 112 -0.27 24.64 18.07
CA ASN A 112 0.68 23.86 18.87
C ASN A 112 0.45 22.35 18.80
N PHE A 113 0.16 21.83 17.61
CA PHE A 113 -0.05 20.41 17.38
C PHE A 113 -1.19 19.83 18.23
N THR A 114 -2.32 20.52 18.25
CA THR A 114 -3.53 20.06 18.98
C THR A 114 -4.49 19.42 17.99
N SER A 115 -5.04 18.26 18.33
CA SER A 115 -6.09 17.58 17.55
C SER A 115 -7.27 18.51 17.29
N ASN A 116 -7.82 18.44 16.09
CA ASN A 116 -9.01 19.18 15.69
C ASN A 116 -9.98 18.27 14.93
N PRO A 117 -10.91 17.59 15.64
CA PRO A 117 -11.89 16.70 15.02
C PRO A 117 -12.84 17.39 14.02
N GLU A 118 -13.03 18.72 14.11
CA GLU A 118 -13.84 19.49 13.15
C GLU A 118 -13.13 19.61 11.79
N LEU A 119 -11.81 19.48 11.75
CA LEU A 119 -10.97 19.45 10.56
C LEU A 119 -10.38 18.06 10.33
N PHE A 120 -10.93 17.03 10.96
CA PHE A 120 -10.54 15.62 10.85
C PHE A 120 -9.03 15.38 11.07
N VAL A 121 -8.41 16.16 11.97
CA VAL A 121 -6.99 16.01 12.34
C VAL A 121 -6.87 15.48 13.76
N TYR A 122 -6.15 14.38 13.91
CA TYR A 122 -6.01 13.64 15.16
C TYR A 122 -4.54 13.37 15.46
N ASN A 123 -4.09 13.70 16.67
CA ASN A 123 -2.73 13.36 17.11
C ASN A 123 -2.57 11.86 17.27
N VAL A 124 -1.38 11.42 16.92
CA VAL A 124 -0.90 10.10 17.32
C VAL A 124 -0.32 10.20 18.71
N ASN A 125 -0.79 9.37 19.64
CA ASN A 125 -0.27 9.30 21.02
C ASN A 125 0.60 8.06 21.26
N GLU A 126 0.49 7.05 20.40
CA GLU A 126 1.29 5.83 20.46
C GLU A 126 1.47 5.25 19.05
N ILE A 127 2.67 4.73 18.80
CA ILE A 127 2.99 3.96 17.60
C ILE A 127 3.55 2.61 18.06
N ILE A 128 3.11 1.56 17.37
CA ILE A 128 3.65 0.22 17.49
C ILE A 128 3.98 -0.26 16.08
N TYR A 129 5.23 -0.55 15.80
CA TYR A 129 5.64 -1.13 14.51
C TYR A 129 6.19 -2.54 14.70
N ASN A 130 6.02 -3.37 13.69
CA ASN A 130 6.56 -4.72 13.70
C ASN A 130 8.09 -4.66 13.64
N GLU A 131 8.75 -5.26 14.64
CA GLU A 131 10.22 -5.25 14.75
C GLU A 131 10.92 -6.03 13.62
N ASP A 132 10.21 -6.95 12.94
CA ASP A 132 10.73 -7.64 11.77
C ASP A 132 11.07 -6.66 10.64
N SER A 133 10.37 -5.53 10.55
CA SER A 133 10.68 -4.45 9.60
C SER A 133 12.10 -3.90 9.74
N LEU A 134 12.70 -4.01 10.93
CA LEU A 134 14.06 -3.51 11.18
C LEU A 134 15.14 -4.33 10.45
N ARG A 135 14.83 -5.57 10.02
CA ARG A 135 15.79 -6.40 9.28
C ARG A 135 16.07 -5.88 7.88
N THR A 136 15.03 -5.43 7.22
CA THR A 136 15.07 -4.98 5.82
C THR A 136 14.80 -3.49 5.67
N GLY A 137 14.28 -2.85 6.73
CA GLY A 137 13.82 -1.46 6.73
C GLY A 137 12.39 -1.32 6.16
N PHE A 138 12.03 -2.14 5.21
CA PHE A 138 10.73 -2.22 4.54
C PHE A 138 10.65 -3.54 3.76
N LEU A 139 9.52 -3.84 3.09
CA LEU A 139 9.23 -5.07 2.33
C LEU A 139 8.91 -6.31 3.16
N GLU A 140 9.55 -6.52 4.30
CA GLU A 140 9.24 -7.63 5.20
C GLU A 140 8.85 -7.09 6.57
N GLY A 141 7.73 -7.57 7.13
CA GLY A 141 7.22 -7.09 8.41
C GLY A 141 6.82 -5.62 8.43
N ASP A 142 6.61 -5.00 7.29
CA ASP A 142 6.44 -3.55 7.13
C ASP A 142 5.02 -3.09 7.47
N VAL A 143 4.58 -3.38 8.71
CA VAL A 143 3.27 -3.03 9.26
C VAL A 143 3.42 -2.32 10.58
N ALA A 144 2.70 -1.23 10.77
CA ALA A 144 2.61 -0.45 12.00
C ALA A 144 1.17 -0.08 12.33
N LEU A 145 0.93 0.17 13.61
CA LEU A 145 -0.33 0.68 14.15
C LEU A 145 -0.06 2.01 14.87
N ALA A 146 -0.95 2.97 14.68
CA ALA A 146 -0.97 4.20 15.44
C ALA A 146 -2.27 4.31 16.24
N SER A 147 -2.15 4.69 17.52
CA SER A 147 -3.29 5.05 18.35
C SER A 147 -3.52 6.56 18.31
N LEU A 148 -4.76 6.97 18.06
CA LEU A 148 -5.16 8.37 18.06
C LEU A 148 -5.50 8.85 19.48
N ASP A 149 -5.15 10.09 19.82
CA ASP A 149 -5.45 10.69 21.12
C ASP A 149 -6.96 10.89 21.36
N THR A 150 -7.69 11.09 20.28
CA THR A 150 -9.13 11.35 20.26
C THR A 150 -9.79 10.41 19.25
N PRO A 151 -10.96 9.81 19.57
CA PRO A 151 -11.67 8.96 18.60
C PRO A 151 -12.09 9.73 17.35
N ALA A 152 -11.79 9.20 16.19
CA ALA A 152 -12.22 9.71 14.88
C ALA A 152 -13.65 9.21 14.56
N ALA A 153 -14.63 9.54 15.44
CA ALA A 153 -15.96 8.96 15.41
C ALA A 153 -16.79 9.29 14.17
N ASN A 154 -16.43 10.34 13.43
CA ASN A 154 -17.12 10.77 12.21
C ASN A 154 -16.37 10.35 10.93
N VAL A 155 -15.31 9.55 11.07
CA VAL A 155 -14.52 9.01 9.96
C VAL A 155 -14.90 7.55 9.79
N PRO A 156 -15.22 7.09 8.57
CA PRO A 156 -15.48 5.67 8.30
C PRO A 156 -14.26 4.80 8.65
N THR A 157 -14.54 3.57 9.07
CA THR A 157 -13.51 2.56 9.36
C THR A 157 -13.58 1.44 8.33
N TRP A 158 -12.45 0.83 8.05
CA TRP A 158 -12.30 -0.18 7.01
C TRP A 158 -12.26 -1.59 7.59
N ALA A 159 -12.90 -2.52 6.88
CA ALA A 159 -12.82 -3.94 7.18
C ALA A 159 -11.52 -4.54 6.62
N LEU A 160 -10.88 -5.42 7.41
CA LEU A 160 -9.60 -6.06 7.10
C LEU A 160 -9.82 -7.54 6.76
N LEU A 161 -9.28 -8.02 5.66
CA LEU A 161 -9.33 -9.44 5.32
C LEU A 161 -8.10 -10.18 5.89
N PHE A 162 -8.34 -11.11 6.82
CA PHE A 162 -7.31 -11.95 7.46
C PHE A 162 -7.22 -13.37 6.89
N SER A 163 -7.80 -13.59 5.73
CA SER A 163 -7.59 -14.81 4.95
C SER A 163 -6.82 -14.48 3.66
N PRO A 164 -5.96 -15.38 3.17
CA PRO A 164 -5.45 -15.24 1.82
C PRO A 164 -6.62 -15.30 0.82
N LEU A 165 -6.51 -14.55 -0.27
CA LEU A 165 -7.46 -14.66 -1.36
C LEU A 165 -7.44 -16.09 -1.95
N PRO A 166 -8.58 -16.61 -2.39
CA PRO A 166 -8.61 -17.87 -3.14
C PRO A 166 -7.69 -17.81 -4.36
N THR A 167 -7.15 -18.96 -4.74
CA THR A 167 -6.37 -19.05 -5.98
C THR A 167 -7.24 -18.64 -7.16
N PRO A 168 -6.81 -17.65 -7.97
CA PRO A 168 -7.57 -17.23 -9.15
C PRO A 168 -7.65 -18.33 -10.18
N LEU A 169 -8.58 -18.17 -11.14
CA LEU A 169 -8.59 -19.03 -12.31
C LEU A 169 -7.27 -18.89 -13.06
N GLY A 170 -6.71 -20.01 -13.47
CA GLY A 170 -5.46 -20.09 -14.21
C GLY A 170 -5.63 -20.58 -15.64
N PRO A 171 -4.54 -20.61 -16.41
CA PRO A 171 -4.55 -21.14 -17.77
C PRO A 171 -5.08 -22.57 -17.82
N GLY A 172 -6.18 -22.77 -18.56
CA GLY A 172 -6.85 -24.06 -18.70
C GLY A 172 -8.12 -24.24 -17.86
N ASP A 173 -8.39 -23.34 -16.93
CA ASP A 173 -9.64 -23.33 -16.17
C ASP A 173 -10.79 -22.78 -17.02
N THR A 174 -11.99 -23.30 -16.77
CA THR A 174 -13.18 -22.81 -17.46
C THR A 174 -13.51 -21.39 -16.96
N GLY A 175 -13.54 -20.44 -17.86
CA GLY A 175 -13.82 -19.03 -17.54
C GLY A 175 -12.57 -18.20 -17.30
N TYR A 176 -11.38 -18.78 -17.40
CA TYR A 176 -10.14 -17.98 -17.38
C TYR A 176 -10.12 -17.00 -18.56
N ASP A 177 -9.90 -15.76 -18.26
CA ASP A 177 -9.66 -14.70 -19.23
C ASP A 177 -8.34 -13.99 -18.90
N PRO A 178 -7.31 -14.14 -19.74
CA PRO A 178 -6.03 -13.49 -19.50
C PRO A 178 -6.11 -11.96 -19.46
N ALA A 179 -7.16 -11.34 -20.04
CA ALA A 179 -7.38 -9.91 -19.96
C ALA A 179 -7.67 -9.40 -18.54
N LEU A 180 -8.22 -10.29 -17.74
CA LEU A 180 -8.59 -9.98 -16.36
C LEU A 180 -7.48 -10.40 -15.37
N GLY A 181 -6.35 -10.90 -15.83
CA GLY A 181 -5.27 -11.34 -14.97
C GLY A 181 -5.76 -12.32 -13.89
N THR A 182 -5.59 -11.97 -12.64
CA THR A 182 -6.13 -12.76 -11.51
C THR A 182 -7.64 -12.62 -11.33
N GLY A 183 -8.29 -11.65 -11.95
CA GLY A 183 -9.68 -11.29 -11.75
C GLY A 183 -9.96 -10.55 -10.43
N TYR A 184 -8.94 -10.23 -9.64
CA TYR A 184 -9.07 -9.44 -8.43
C TYR A 184 -8.83 -7.96 -8.72
N HIS A 185 -9.92 -7.26 -9.04
CA HIS A 185 -9.92 -5.82 -9.20
C HIS A 185 -9.70 -5.15 -7.85
N VAL A 186 -8.79 -4.21 -7.79
CA VAL A 186 -8.41 -3.52 -6.56
C VAL A 186 -8.38 -2.00 -6.75
N ASN A 187 -8.61 -1.28 -5.66
CA ASN A 187 -8.42 0.16 -5.59
C ASN A 187 -7.17 0.46 -4.75
N ILE A 188 -6.39 1.43 -5.21
CA ILE A 188 -5.20 1.97 -4.56
C ILE A 188 -5.44 3.43 -4.22
N THR A 189 -4.92 3.90 -3.09
CA THR A 189 -5.18 5.26 -2.64
C THR A 189 -4.06 5.81 -1.76
N GLY A 190 -3.90 7.14 -1.77
CA GLY A 190 -2.93 7.80 -0.91
C GLY A 190 -2.91 9.33 -1.04
N TYR A 191 -1.89 9.92 -0.40
CA TYR A 191 -1.61 11.36 -0.37
C TYR A 191 -0.18 11.70 -0.84
N GLY A 192 0.46 10.78 -1.52
CA GLY A 192 1.84 10.90 -1.94
C GLY A 192 2.06 11.83 -3.12
N ARG A 193 3.08 11.52 -3.91
CA ARG A 193 3.40 12.22 -5.15
C ARG A 193 2.52 11.69 -6.28
N SER A 194 2.25 12.51 -7.28
CA SER A 194 1.58 12.06 -8.49
C SER A 194 2.31 12.51 -9.75
N GLY A 195 1.69 12.23 -10.90
CA GLY A 195 2.30 12.50 -12.18
C GLY A 195 1.43 12.16 -13.37
N ILE A 196 2.08 11.59 -14.36
CA ILE A 196 1.50 11.15 -15.64
C ILE A 196 2.09 9.77 -15.92
N GLY A 197 1.29 8.80 -16.30
CA GLY A 197 1.70 7.41 -16.46
C GLY A 197 2.97 7.22 -17.30
N SER A 198 3.07 7.89 -18.43
CA SER A 198 4.27 7.86 -19.29
C SER A 198 5.49 8.57 -18.71
N GLN A 199 5.32 9.45 -17.71
CA GLN A 199 6.39 10.27 -17.14
C GLN A 199 6.67 9.96 -15.66
N GLY A 200 5.82 9.15 -15.03
CA GLY A 200 5.93 8.80 -13.63
C GLY A 200 5.60 9.93 -12.65
N SER A 201 6.08 9.82 -11.44
CA SER A 201 5.76 10.72 -10.33
C SER A 201 6.53 12.06 -10.41
N ILE A 202 6.24 12.86 -11.42
CA ILE A 202 6.89 14.14 -11.71
C ILE A 202 6.37 15.32 -10.87
N TYR A 203 5.22 15.16 -10.23
CA TYR A 203 4.63 16.20 -9.38
C TYR A 203 4.98 15.99 -7.91
N GLY A 204 4.89 17.05 -7.10
CA GLY A 204 5.10 17.00 -5.66
C GLY A 204 3.86 16.47 -4.90
N ILE A 205 3.80 16.74 -3.59
CA ILE A 205 2.67 16.39 -2.71
C ILE A 205 1.80 17.63 -2.53
N ASP A 206 0.50 17.51 -2.82
CA ASP A 206 -0.47 18.62 -2.69
C ASP A 206 -1.47 18.44 -1.53
N TRP A 207 -1.28 17.37 -0.73
CA TRP A 207 -2.08 17.08 0.46
C TRP A 207 -3.51 16.62 0.15
N ARG A 208 -3.80 16.26 -1.10
CA ARG A 208 -5.11 15.77 -1.53
C ARG A 208 -5.09 14.25 -1.71
N ARG A 209 -6.15 13.59 -1.21
CA ARG A 209 -6.34 12.16 -1.38
C ARG A 209 -6.76 11.84 -2.81
N ARG A 210 -6.15 10.79 -3.37
CA ARG A 210 -6.47 10.23 -4.68
C ARG A 210 -6.69 8.75 -4.60
N ALA A 211 -7.49 8.25 -5.52
CA ALA A 211 -7.72 6.83 -5.72
C ALA A 211 -7.67 6.48 -7.20
N ALA A 212 -7.20 5.28 -7.50
CA ALA A 212 -7.18 4.72 -8.84
C ALA A 212 -7.44 3.22 -8.77
N GLU A 213 -7.84 2.66 -9.90
CA GLU A 213 -8.03 1.23 -10.10
C GLU A 213 -6.69 0.55 -10.38
N ASN A 214 -6.62 -0.75 -10.09
CA ASN A 214 -5.56 -1.63 -10.57
C ASN A 214 -6.05 -3.08 -10.53
N MET A 215 -5.31 -3.97 -11.18
CA MET A 215 -5.53 -5.40 -11.06
C MET A 215 -4.49 -5.99 -10.09
N LEU A 216 -4.92 -6.90 -9.21
CA LEU A 216 -3.96 -7.64 -8.42
C LEU A 216 -3.24 -8.65 -9.33
N GLY A 217 -1.96 -8.42 -9.59
CA GLY A 217 -1.18 -9.24 -10.49
C GLY A 217 -0.73 -10.55 -9.87
N ALA A 218 -0.21 -10.51 -8.64
CA ALA A 218 0.32 -11.70 -7.99
C ALA A 218 0.28 -11.65 -6.45
N LEU A 219 0.28 -12.84 -5.84
CA LEU A 219 0.70 -13.07 -4.45
C LEU A 219 1.96 -13.94 -4.48
N THR A 220 3.10 -13.34 -4.23
CA THR A 220 4.39 -14.05 -4.25
C THR A 220 5.44 -13.26 -3.48
N SER A 221 6.63 -13.81 -3.28
CA SER A 221 7.74 -13.04 -2.74
C SER A 221 8.57 -12.39 -3.84
N LEU A 222 9.35 -11.38 -3.47
CA LEU A 222 10.35 -10.82 -4.39
C LEU A 222 11.45 -11.82 -4.73
N ASP A 223 11.72 -12.78 -3.84
CA ASP A 223 12.64 -13.88 -4.10
C ASP A 223 12.14 -14.76 -5.26
N ALA A 224 10.91 -15.26 -5.17
CA ALA A 224 10.33 -16.10 -6.21
C ALA A 224 10.08 -15.31 -7.52
N SER A 225 9.63 -14.06 -7.41
CA SER A 225 9.45 -13.19 -8.58
C SER A 225 10.78 -12.93 -9.29
N GLY A 226 11.86 -12.66 -8.53
CA GLY A 226 13.20 -12.50 -9.08
C GLY A 226 13.74 -13.77 -9.76
N ASP A 227 13.51 -14.94 -9.16
CA ASP A 227 13.85 -16.23 -9.78
C ASP A 227 13.13 -16.42 -11.11
N PHE A 228 11.86 -16.05 -11.17
CA PHE A 228 11.05 -16.15 -12.38
C PHE A 228 11.54 -15.23 -13.49
N LEU A 229 11.74 -13.96 -13.16
CA LEU A 229 12.07 -12.92 -14.14
C LEU A 229 13.53 -13.00 -14.60
N TYR A 230 14.46 -13.36 -13.69
CA TYR A 230 15.89 -13.15 -13.93
C TYR A 230 16.75 -14.39 -13.60
N GLY A 231 16.17 -15.45 -13.06
CA GLY A 231 16.90 -16.66 -12.69
C GLY A 231 17.75 -16.53 -11.43
N GLY A 232 17.40 -15.62 -10.53
CA GLY A 232 18.06 -15.45 -9.24
C GLY A 232 17.21 -14.68 -8.24
N GLY A 233 17.05 -15.24 -7.04
CA GLY A 233 16.21 -14.67 -6.00
C GLY A 233 16.83 -13.46 -5.29
N SER A 234 15.99 -12.61 -4.69
CA SER A 234 16.41 -11.43 -3.94
C SER A 234 16.80 -11.71 -2.49
N GLY A 235 16.53 -12.93 -1.99
CA GLY A 235 16.67 -13.29 -0.59
C GLY A 235 15.60 -12.69 0.33
N LEU A 236 14.49 -12.20 -0.23
CA LEU A 236 13.32 -11.65 0.47
C LEU A 236 12.13 -12.61 0.33
N PRO A 237 11.98 -13.60 1.24
CA PRO A 237 11.05 -14.70 1.08
C PRO A 237 9.59 -14.37 1.47
N GLN A 238 9.34 -13.27 2.18
CA GLN A 238 7.99 -12.92 2.61
C GLN A 238 7.08 -12.65 1.41
N ASN A 239 5.87 -13.19 1.43
CA ASN A 239 4.87 -12.90 0.40
C ASN A 239 4.43 -11.45 0.45
N LEU A 240 4.19 -10.91 -0.74
CA LEU A 240 3.61 -9.60 -1.01
C LEU A 240 2.46 -9.76 -2.01
N TYR A 241 1.46 -8.91 -1.92
CA TYR A 241 0.57 -8.63 -3.03
C TYR A 241 1.27 -7.65 -3.98
N LEU A 242 1.21 -7.94 -5.26
CA LEU A 242 1.91 -7.20 -6.32
C LEU A 242 0.89 -6.70 -7.34
N THR A 243 1.06 -5.47 -7.76
CA THR A 243 0.37 -4.86 -8.89
C THR A 243 1.39 -4.29 -9.85
N ASP A 244 1.07 -4.17 -11.13
CA ASP A 244 1.87 -3.42 -12.10
C ASP A 244 1.14 -2.16 -12.58
N PHE A 245 1.63 -1.55 -13.63
CA PHE A 245 1.06 -0.33 -14.19
C PHE A 245 1.18 -0.34 -15.70
N ASP A 246 0.08 -0.57 -16.36
CA ASP A 246 0.00 -0.80 -17.79
C ASP A 246 -0.29 0.46 -18.59
N ASP A 247 0.34 0.55 -19.77
CA ASP A 247 0.03 1.58 -20.76
C ASP A 247 -1.22 1.18 -21.57
N PRO A 248 -2.36 1.87 -21.43
CA PRO A 248 -3.57 1.53 -22.17
C PRO A 248 -3.40 1.61 -23.69
N ASN A 249 -2.36 2.27 -24.18
CA ASN A 249 -2.04 2.34 -25.60
C ASN A 249 -0.96 1.32 -26.03
N GLN A 250 -0.35 0.60 -25.08
CA GLN A 250 0.70 -0.39 -25.36
C GLN A 250 1.86 0.16 -26.21
N THR A 251 2.28 1.39 -25.93
CA THR A 251 3.32 2.09 -26.70
C THR A 251 4.57 2.40 -25.88
N ASN A 252 4.48 2.30 -24.56
CA ASN A 252 5.60 2.58 -23.68
C ASN A 252 6.58 1.41 -23.69
N ILE A 253 7.85 1.70 -23.95
CA ILE A 253 8.91 0.69 -24.08
C ILE A 253 9.23 -0.05 -22.75
N TYR A 254 8.82 0.51 -21.63
CA TYR A 254 9.04 -0.09 -20.29
C TYR A 254 7.84 -0.90 -19.82
N ASP A 255 6.72 -0.81 -20.52
CA ASP A 255 5.52 -1.60 -20.23
C ASP A 255 5.64 -2.97 -20.87
N ILE A 256 6.13 -3.93 -20.09
CA ILE A 256 6.31 -5.32 -20.51
C ILE A 256 5.13 -6.20 -20.08
N ASN A 257 4.07 -5.59 -19.52
CA ASN A 257 2.91 -6.30 -18.98
C ASN A 257 3.30 -7.54 -18.15
N VAL A 258 3.90 -7.30 -17.00
CA VAL A 258 4.53 -8.35 -16.16
C VAL A 258 3.51 -9.39 -15.73
N TYR A 259 2.26 -8.99 -15.47
CA TYR A 259 1.21 -9.88 -14.94
C TYR A 259 0.13 -10.25 -15.96
N GLN A 260 0.26 -9.79 -17.19
CA GLN A 260 -0.53 -10.25 -18.32
C GLN A 260 -2.02 -9.82 -18.33
N ASP A 261 -2.43 -8.90 -17.51
CA ASP A 261 -3.75 -8.29 -17.54
C ASP A 261 -3.80 -7.12 -18.54
N ASP A 262 -5.00 -6.64 -18.86
CA ASP A 262 -5.17 -5.45 -19.69
C ASP A 262 -5.27 -4.21 -18.79
N ALA A 263 -4.70 -3.10 -19.23
CA ALA A 263 -4.82 -1.82 -18.58
C ALA A 263 -6.28 -1.44 -18.30
N LEU A 264 -6.58 -1.07 -17.07
CA LEU A 264 -7.90 -0.60 -16.66
C LEU A 264 -8.14 0.86 -17.09
N PRO A 265 -9.42 1.27 -17.29
CA PRO A 265 -9.73 2.64 -17.71
C PRO A 265 -9.17 3.72 -16.77
N ASN A 266 -9.27 3.53 -15.46
CA ASN A 266 -8.78 4.45 -14.44
C ASN A 266 -7.59 3.87 -13.68
N GLU A 267 -6.77 3.09 -14.35
CA GLU A 267 -5.60 2.47 -13.75
C GLU A 267 -4.60 3.51 -13.28
N GLY A 268 -3.97 3.18 -12.17
CA GLY A 268 -2.91 3.99 -11.61
C GLY A 268 -1.91 3.16 -10.83
N THR A 269 -0.84 3.82 -10.42
CA THR A 269 0.20 3.24 -9.56
C THR A 269 0.50 4.14 -8.38
N THR A 270 1.15 3.58 -7.36
CA THR A 270 1.54 4.32 -6.17
C THR A 270 2.84 5.10 -6.37
N ALA A 271 3.04 6.12 -5.56
CA ALA A 271 4.22 6.96 -5.58
C ALA A 271 4.68 7.32 -4.16
N GLY A 272 5.82 8.01 -4.04
CA GLY A 272 6.37 8.40 -2.75
C GLY A 272 5.42 9.24 -1.92
N GLY A 273 5.12 8.77 -0.69
CA GLY A 273 4.13 9.33 0.22
C GLY A 273 2.80 8.54 0.28
N ASP A 274 2.53 7.66 -0.70
CA ASP A 274 1.42 6.69 -0.61
C ASP A 274 1.75 5.52 0.32
N SER A 275 3.00 5.38 0.73
CA SER A 275 3.49 4.39 1.71
C SER A 275 2.53 4.21 2.88
N GLY A 276 2.12 2.99 3.16
CA GLY A 276 1.14 2.68 4.20
C GLY A 276 -0.32 2.77 3.75
N GLY A 277 -0.59 3.23 2.53
CA GLY A 277 -1.93 3.23 1.94
C GLY A 277 -2.47 1.82 1.73
N PRO A 278 -3.79 1.64 1.70
CA PRO A 278 -4.41 0.33 1.56
C PRO A 278 -4.39 -0.18 0.12
N LEU A 279 -4.32 -1.50 -0.02
CA LEU A 279 -4.80 -2.24 -1.18
C LEU A 279 -6.23 -2.68 -0.88
N ILE A 280 -7.20 -2.21 -1.62
CA ILE A 280 -8.62 -2.43 -1.34
C ILE A 280 -9.18 -3.36 -2.42
N LEU A 281 -9.74 -4.52 -2.04
CA LEU A 281 -10.53 -5.36 -2.93
C LEU A 281 -11.85 -4.64 -3.24
N ASP A 282 -12.08 -4.38 -4.51
CA ASP A 282 -13.24 -3.65 -4.99
C ASP A 282 -14.48 -4.56 -5.05
N ALA A 283 -15.48 -4.27 -4.22
CA ALA A 283 -16.70 -5.06 -4.14
C ALA A 283 -17.56 -5.02 -5.40
N GLU A 284 -17.49 -3.95 -6.18
CA GLU A 284 -18.28 -3.81 -7.41
C GLU A 284 -17.76 -4.71 -8.54
N ASN A 285 -16.47 -4.99 -8.55
CA ASN A 285 -15.78 -5.69 -9.63
C ASN A 285 -15.24 -7.07 -9.20
N ASN A 286 -15.74 -7.66 -8.10
CA ASN A 286 -15.41 -9.02 -7.70
C ASN A 286 -16.67 -9.79 -7.27
N VAL A 287 -16.54 -11.12 -7.17
CA VAL A 287 -17.62 -12.01 -6.76
C VAL A 287 -17.46 -12.57 -5.34
N LEU A 288 -16.36 -12.26 -4.68
CA LEU A 288 -16.01 -12.82 -3.38
C LEU A 288 -16.85 -12.16 -2.26
N THR A 289 -17.07 -10.86 -2.34
CA THR A 289 -17.75 -10.07 -1.31
C THR A 289 -18.52 -8.92 -1.94
N ALA A 290 -19.52 -8.43 -1.23
CA ALA A 290 -20.26 -7.20 -1.54
C ALA A 290 -19.80 -6.01 -0.67
N GLU A 291 -18.69 -6.16 0.05
CA GLU A 291 -18.06 -5.15 0.92
C GLU A 291 -16.62 -4.94 0.47
N ASP A 292 -16.20 -3.69 0.34
CA ASP A 292 -14.80 -3.37 0.07
C ASP A 292 -13.92 -3.79 1.25
N LEU A 293 -12.81 -4.48 0.96
CA LEU A 293 -11.95 -5.06 1.99
C LEU A 293 -10.50 -4.62 1.82
N VAL A 294 -9.87 -4.19 2.90
CA VAL A 294 -8.43 -3.95 2.89
C VAL A 294 -7.70 -5.28 2.93
N LEU A 295 -6.92 -5.55 1.89
CA LEU A 295 -6.10 -6.74 1.71
C LEU A 295 -4.68 -6.55 2.21
N GLY A 296 -4.14 -5.33 2.08
CA GLY A 296 -2.73 -5.07 2.29
C GLY A 296 -2.42 -3.62 2.61
N VAL A 297 -1.18 -3.40 3.04
CA VAL A 297 -0.58 -2.10 3.34
C VAL A 297 0.59 -1.87 2.37
N LEU A 298 0.61 -0.74 1.68
CA LEU A 298 1.66 -0.40 0.73
C LEU A 298 3.03 -0.30 1.42
N SER A 299 3.95 -1.12 0.96
CA SER A 299 5.33 -1.13 1.43
C SER A 299 6.27 -0.38 0.50
N GLY A 300 6.03 -0.42 -0.80
CA GLY A 300 6.88 0.25 -1.78
C GLY A 300 6.53 -0.12 -3.21
N GLY A 301 7.38 0.27 -4.12
CA GLY A 301 7.25 -0.02 -5.53
C GLY A 301 8.60 -0.20 -6.22
N SER A 302 8.58 -0.62 -7.47
CA SER A 302 9.78 -0.87 -8.25
C SER A 302 9.67 -0.35 -9.67
N ARG A 303 10.82 -0.10 -10.26
CA ARG A 303 11.03 0.01 -11.71
C ARG A 303 12.04 -1.04 -12.12
N TYR A 304 11.95 -1.54 -13.32
CA TYR A 304 12.78 -2.65 -13.80
C TYR A 304 13.92 -2.24 -14.71
N PHE A 305 13.87 -1.05 -15.32
CA PHE A 305 14.82 -0.63 -16.33
C PHE A 305 15.56 0.65 -15.93
N ASN A 306 16.84 0.71 -16.31
CA ASN A 306 17.61 1.94 -16.18
C ASN A 306 17.06 2.99 -17.18
N GLY A 307 16.69 4.17 -16.67
CA GLY A 307 16.04 5.21 -17.46
C GLY A 307 14.51 5.21 -17.38
N GLN A 308 13.89 4.14 -16.89
CA GLN A 308 12.49 4.15 -16.46
C GLN A 308 12.33 5.10 -15.28
N VAL A 309 11.33 5.94 -15.28
CA VAL A 309 11.02 6.83 -14.17
C VAL A 309 10.22 6.07 -13.11
N PHE A 310 10.37 6.42 -11.84
CA PHE A 310 9.56 5.84 -10.77
C PHE A 310 8.09 6.15 -10.98
N SER A 311 7.24 5.16 -10.66
CA SER A 311 5.80 5.24 -10.79
C SER A 311 5.35 5.57 -12.23
N SER A 312 6.09 5.09 -13.23
CA SER A 312 5.69 5.12 -14.63
C SER A 312 5.27 3.74 -15.11
N TYR A 313 4.70 3.65 -16.30
CA TYR A 313 4.32 2.40 -16.94
C TYR A 313 5.39 1.32 -16.85
N GLY A 314 4.97 0.08 -16.62
CA GLY A 314 5.83 -1.08 -16.38
C GLY A 314 6.45 -1.10 -14.98
N GLY A 315 6.06 -0.18 -14.09
CA GLY A 315 6.43 -0.23 -12.67
C GLY A 315 5.53 -1.16 -11.88
N SER A 316 5.91 -1.51 -10.65
CA SER A 316 5.10 -2.34 -9.76
C SER A 316 4.95 -1.71 -8.38
N SER A 317 3.84 -2.03 -7.69
CA SER A 317 3.64 -1.69 -6.29
C SER A 317 3.55 -2.96 -5.44
N PHE A 318 4.04 -2.89 -4.19
CA PHE A 318 4.19 -4.02 -3.28
C PHE A 318 3.46 -3.76 -1.97
N TYR A 319 2.58 -4.68 -1.59
CA TYR A 319 1.75 -4.55 -0.39
C TYR A 319 1.96 -5.71 0.56
N GLN A 320 2.03 -5.40 1.86
CA GLN A 320 2.07 -6.38 2.94
C GLN A 320 0.69 -7.03 3.06
N PRO A 321 0.53 -8.35 2.81
CA PRO A 321 -0.75 -9.01 2.95
C PRO A 321 -1.18 -9.06 4.42
N LEU A 322 -2.35 -8.52 4.76
CA LEU A 322 -2.79 -8.44 6.16
C LEU A 322 -2.97 -9.80 6.83
N PHE A 323 -3.29 -10.83 6.06
CA PHE A 323 -3.45 -12.19 6.61
C PHE A 323 -2.17 -12.73 7.24
N LEU A 324 -0.99 -12.25 6.84
CA LEU A 324 0.29 -12.62 7.46
C LEU A 324 0.51 -11.96 8.83
N PHE A 325 -0.27 -10.96 9.15
CA PHE A 325 -0.08 -10.12 10.33
C PHE A 325 -1.31 -10.08 11.25
N SER A 326 -2.27 -10.99 11.07
CA SER A 326 -3.52 -10.98 11.83
C SER A 326 -3.29 -11.01 13.35
N ASP A 327 -2.44 -11.92 13.84
CA ASP A 327 -2.09 -12.01 15.26
C ASP A 327 -1.39 -10.74 15.77
N TYR A 328 -0.46 -10.20 14.97
CA TYR A 328 0.23 -8.96 15.30
C TYR A 328 -0.75 -7.79 15.40
N ILE A 329 -1.64 -7.62 14.42
CA ILE A 329 -2.64 -6.56 14.39
C ILE A 329 -3.59 -6.70 15.59
N ALA A 330 -4.14 -7.89 15.83
CA ALA A 330 -5.06 -8.11 16.92
C ALA A 330 -4.41 -7.91 18.31
N ALA A 331 -3.16 -8.35 18.49
CA ALA A 331 -2.44 -8.20 19.74
C ALA A 331 -2.12 -6.74 20.07
N ASN A 332 -1.75 -5.96 19.06
CA ASN A 332 -1.27 -4.58 19.20
C ASN A 332 -2.35 -3.52 18.93
N ASN A 333 -3.55 -3.90 18.51
CA ASN A 333 -4.69 -3.00 18.39
C ASN A 333 -5.12 -2.52 19.78
N PRO A 334 -4.94 -1.23 20.14
CA PRO A 334 -5.25 -0.74 21.48
C PRO A 334 -6.76 -0.62 21.74
N TYR A 335 -7.56 -0.59 20.69
CA TYR A 335 -9.02 -0.47 20.79
C TYR A 335 -9.64 -1.84 20.98
N ARG A 336 -10.52 -1.97 21.99
CA ARG A 336 -11.20 -3.22 22.31
C ARG A 336 -12.70 -3.03 22.28
N TYR A 337 -13.39 -4.00 21.69
CA TYR A 337 -14.83 -4.11 21.77
C TYR A 337 -15.17 -5.02 22.93
N VAL A 338 -16.13 -4.60 23.74
CA VAL A 338 -16.58 -5.35 24.90
C VAL A 338 -18.09 -5.27 25.01
N SER A 339 -18.71 -6.35 25.49
CA SER A 339 -20.13 -6.38 25.85
C SER A 339 -20.32 -6.92 27.26
N THR A 340 -21.46 -6.62 27.88
CA THR A 340 -21.80 -7.18 29.17
C THR A 340 -22.29 -8.62 29.00
N LEU A 341 -21.95 -9.46 29.99
CA LEU A 341 -22.64 -10.74 30.12
C LEU A 341 -24.11 -10.54 30.46
N GLU A 342 -24.94 -11.56 30.19
CA GLU A 342 -26.36 -11.51 30.46
C GLU A 342 -26.62 -11.39 31.98
N GLY A 343 -27.55 -10.53 32.36
CA GLY A 343 -27.97 -10.27 33.73
C GLY A 343 -27.50 -8.91 34.26
N ASP A 344 -27.89 -8.63 35.51
CA ASP A 344 -27.47 -7.42 36.21
C ASP A 344 -26.06 -7.59 36.79
N GLY A 345 -25.23 -6.55 36.70
CA GLY A 345 -23.88 -6.54 37.24
C GLY A 345 -23.37 -5.14 37.49
N ASP A 346 -22.29 -5.03 38.27
CA ASP A 346 -21.63 -3.75 38.50
C ASP A 346 -20.71 -3.38 37.32
N TRP A 347 -20.67 -2.09 37.00
CA TRP A 347 -19.81 -1.56 35.90
C TRP A 347 -18.32 -1.84 36.16
N GLU A 348 -17.90 -1.81 37.43
CA GLU A 348 -16.53 -2.05 37.84
C GLU A 348 -16.17 -3.54 37.98
N ASP A 349 -17.15 -4.46 37.86
CA ASP A 349 -16.86 -5.90 37.90
C ASP A 349 -16.30 -6.40 36.56
N PRO A 350 -14.99 -6.70 36.45
CA PRO A 350 -14.38 -7.18 35.24
C PRO A 350 -14.94 -8.54 34.75
N LEU A 351 -15.55 -9.32 35.66
CA LEU A 351 -16.15 -10.61 35.32
C LEU A 351 -17.53 -10.48 34.66
N HIS A 352 -18.11 -9.28 34.65
CA HIS A 352 -19.36 -9.01 33.98
C HIS A 352 -19.17 -8.59 32.51
N TRP A 353 -17.93 -8.46 32.07
CA TRP A 353 -17.58 -8.06 30.68
C TRP A 353 -16.98 -9.23 29.92
N GLN A 354 -17.29 -9.31 28.65
CA GLN A 354 -16.59 -10.18 27.69
C GLN A 354 -15.95 -9.33 26.60
N SER A 355 -14.81 -9.80 26.11
CA SER A 355 -14.17 -9.20 24.95
C SER A 355 -14.84 -9.72 23.69
N ASP A 356 -15.28 -8.81 22.84
CA ASP A 356 -15.90 -9.13 21.57
C ASP A 356 -14.87 -9.05 20.44
N LEU A 357 -15.15 -9.77 19.34
CA LEU A 357 -14.38 -9.66 18.12
C LEU A 357 -14.58 -8.27 17.52
N ASP A 358 -13.51 -7.68 16.99
CA ASP A 358 -13.61 -6.45 16.21
C ASP A 358 -14.57 -6.66 15.04
N PRO A 359 -15.62 -5.83 14.90
CA PRO A 359 -16.60 -5.99 13.83
C PRO A 359 -16.04 -5.77 12.43
N ASN A 360 -14.84 -5.20 12.31
CA ASN A 360 -14.16 -4.96 11.04
C ASN A 360 -13.19 -6.09 10.64
N TYR A 361 -13.08 -7.17 11.42
CA TYR A 361 -12.27 -8.32 11.01
C TYR A 361 -13.08 -9.27 10.14
N ARG A 362 -12.50 -9.68 9.02
CA ARG A 362 -13.09 -10.62 8.05
C ARG A 362 -12.16 -11.80 7.80
N ILE A 363 -12.79 -12.93 7.65
CA ILE A 363 -12.15 -14.16 7.15
C ILE A 363 -13.01 -14.78 6.03
N ILE A 364 -12.41 -15.66 5.25
CA ILE A 364 -13.11 -16.51 4.32
C ILE A 364 -13.35 -17.84 5.04
N ASP A 365 -14.63 -18.21 5.23
CA ASP A 365 -15.01 -19.45 5.90
C ASP A 365 -14.77 -20.68 5.01
N SER A 366 -14.98 -21.88 5.58
CA SER A 366 -14.82 -23.14 4.85
C SER A 366 -15.79 -23.34 3.68
N SER A 367 -16.81 -22.49 3.56
CA SER A 367 -17.77 -22.47 2.46
C SER A 367 -17.40 -21.45 1.38
N GLY A 368 -16.32 -20.68 1.59
CA GLY A 368 -15.86 -19.64 0.68
C GLY A 368 -16.56 -18.29 0.87
N ASN A 369 -17.31 -18.08 1.96
CA ASN A 369 -17.97 -16.83 2.22
C ASN A 369 -17.10 -15.91 3.08
N VAL A 370 -17.13 -14.62 2.80
CA VAL A 370 -16.57 -13.60 3.68
C VAL A 370 -17.51 -13.37 4.87
N VAL A 371 -16.96 -13.55 6.06
CA VAL A 371 -17.70 -13.41 7.33
C VAL A 371 -16.90 -12.63 8.35
N ASN A 372 -17.58 -12.03 9.33
CA ASN A 372 -16.89 -11.48 10.49
C ASN A 372 -16.24 -12.63 11.27
N GLY A 373 -14.94 -12.55 11.45
CA GLY A 373 -14.20 -13.62 12.07
C GLY A 373 -12.71 -13.29 12.23
N PHE A 374 -12.02 -14.20 12.93
CA PHE A 374 -10.58 -14.15 13.11
C PHE A 374 -10.00 -15.54 12.84
N PRO A 375 -8.81 -15.66 12.23
CA PRO A 375 -8.20 -16.97 11.98
C PRO A 375 -7.99 -17.75 13.29
N GLU A 376 -8.28 -19.05 13.30
CA GLU A 376 -7.97 -19.91 14.45
C GLU A 376 -6.46 -20.04 14.71
N THR A 377 -5.68 -19.92 13.65
CA THR A 377 -4.22 -19.91 13.68
C THR A 377 -3.74 -18.88 12.66
N GLN A 378 -2.63 -18.21 12.96
CA GLN A 378 -2.01 -17.25 12.03
C GLN A 378 -1.79 -17.92 10.67
N PRO A 379 -2.39 -17.40 9.57
CA PRO A 379 -2.15 -17.94 8.23
C PRO A 379 -0.69 -17.77 7.83
N PHE A 380 -0.15 -18.78 7.16
CA PHE A 380 1.19 -18.73 6.59
C PHE A 380 1.17 -18.16 5.17
N GLY A 381 2.30 -17.59 4.77
CA GLY A 381 2.55 -17.27 3.37
C GLY A 381 2.57 -18.53 2.50
N VAL A 382 2.24 -18.36 1.24
CA VAL A 382 2.19 -19.50 0.29
C VAL A 382 3.54 -20.23 0.15
N GLN A 383 4.64 -19.51 0.29
CA GLN A 383 5.98 -20.11 0.25
C GLN A 383 6.33 -20.89 1.51
N ASP A 384 5.92 -20.41 2.68
CA ASP A 384 6.12 -21.11 3.94
C ASP A 384 5.34 -22.43 3.98
N SER A 385 4.20 -22.49 3.27
CA SER A 385 3.41 -23.71 3.11
C SER A 385 3.90 -24.64 1.99
N GLY A 386 4.97 -24.26 1.28
CA GLY A 386 5.50 -25.01 0.14
C GLY A 386 4.77 -24.74 -1.18
N ASN A 387 3.86 -23.78 -1.22
CA ASN A 387 3.21 -23.29 -2.42
C ASN A 387 4.01 -22.15 -3.05
N SER A 388 3.87 -21.96 -4.36
CA SER A 388 4.60 -20.92 -5.10
C SER A 388 3.84 -19.60 -5.25
N GLY A 389 2.70 -19.44 -4.59
CA GLY A 389 1.83 -18.27 -4.74
C GLY A 389 0.85 -18.42 -5.90
N PHE A 390 0.30 -17.33 -6.37
CA PHE A 390 -0.52 -17.28 -7.56
C PHE A 390 -0.16 -16.07 -8.43
N GLY A 391 -0.62 -16.10 -9.66
CA GLY A 391 -0.37 -15.10 -10.68
C GLY A 391 0.39 -15.66 -11.87
N VAL A 392 0.44 -14.91 -12.95
CA VAL A 392 1.19 -15.24 -14.16
C VAL A 392 2.24 -14.16 -14.37
N ILE A 393 3.51 -14.55 -14.39
CA ILE A 393 4.62 -13.62 -14.62
C ILE A 393 5.27 -13.96 -15.97
N CYS A 394 5.45 -12.92 -16.80
CA CYS A 394 6.16 -13.02 -18.06
C CYS A 394 7.59 -12.55 -17.92
N ASN A 395 8.54 -13.33 -18.41
CA ASN A 395 9.98 -13.04 -18.36
C ASN A 395 10.66 -12.99 -19.74
N ASP A 396 9.88 -12.94 -20.82
CA ASP A 396 10.44 -12.68 -22.15
C ASP A 396 10.42 -11.20 -22.46
N PHE A 397 11.59 -10.62 -22.42
CA PHE A 397 11.81 -9.21 -22.74
C PHE A 397 12.28 -9.01 -24.19
N SER A 398 12.33 -10.08 -25.01
CA SER A 398 12.83 -9.99 -26.38
C SER A 398 11.83 -9.49 -27.41
N GLY A 399 10.56 -9.43 -27.03
CA GLY A 399 9.47 -8.94 -27.86
C GLY A 399 8.89 -9.94 -28.86
N ASP A 400 9.71 -10.80 -29.44
CA ASP A 400 9.26 -11.68 -30.54
C ASP A 400 8.48 -12.91 -30.07
N ASN A 401 8.66 -13.34 -28.82
CA ASN A 401 8.07 -14.54 -28.23
C ASN A 401 7.67 -14.33 -26.75
N ALA A 402 7.23 -13.14 -26.43
CA ALA A 402 6.90 -12.74 -25.07
C ALA A 402 5.99 -13.75 -24.36
N GLY A 403 5.02 -14.30 -25.09
CA GLY A 403 4.11 -15.30 -24.55
C GLY A 403 4.74 -16.62 -24.17
N ASP A 404 5.87 -16.99 -24.77
CA ASP A 404 6.49 -18.29 -24.52
C ASP A 404 7.20 -18.33 -23.15
N ALA A 405 7.55 -17.18 -22.63
CA ALA A 405 8.26 -17.06 -21.36
C ALA A 405 7.34 -16.77 -20.17
N CYS A 406 6.06 -16.53 -20.39
CA CYS A 406 5.11 -16.35 -19.32
C CYS A 406 4.83 -17.69 -18.63
N ARG A 407 4.73 -17.66 -17.30
CA ARG A 407 4.51 -18.84 -16.48
C ARG A 407 3.57 -18.56 -15.32
N ASP A 408 2.75 -19.54 -15.04
CA ASP A 408 1.95 -19.59 -13.82
C ASP A 408 2.86 -19.85 -12.62
N ILE A 409 2.86 -18.94 -11.65
CA ILE A 409 3.68 -19.05 -10.43
C ILE A 409 3.34 -20.33 -9.67
N SER A 410 2.05 -20.71 -9.61
CA SER A 410 1.60 -21.86 -8.80
C SER A 410 2.05 -23.21 -9.37
N THR A 411 2.17 -23.31 -10.68
CA THR A 411 2.50 -24.57 -11.37
C THR A 411 3.85 -24.56 -12.07
N GLY A 412 4.41 -23.38 -12.34
CA GLY A 412 5.59 -23.21 -13.18
C GLY A 412 5.38 -23.60 -14.65
N ASN A 413 4.13 -23.91 -15.04
CA ASN A 413 3.79 -24.26 -16.43
C ASN A 413 3.75 -23.00 -17.31
N PRO A 414 4.02 -23.16 -18.61
CA PRO A 414 3.83 -22.07 -19.55
C PRO A 414 2.41 -21.53 -19.48
N ALA A 415 2.27 -20.22 -19.35
CA ALA A 415 1.00 -19.51 -19.47
C ALA A 415 0.67 -19.22 -20.94
N PRO A 416 -0.57 -18.84 -21.27
CA PRO A 416 -0.87 -18.33 -22.60
C PRO A 416 -0.04 -17.07 -22.91
N PRO A 417 0.19 -16.75 -24.19
CA PRO A 417 0.94 -15.60 -24.59
C PRO A 417 0.41 -14.30 -23.99
N SER A 418 1.31 -13.44 -23.53
CA SER A 418 0.96 -12.07 -23.17
C SER A 418 0.36 -11.35 -24.37
N ARG A 419 -0.66 -10.52 -24.12
CA ARG A 419 -1.29 -9.74 -25.20
C ARG A 419 -0.45 -8.58 -25.64
N ASN A 420 0.33 -8.04 -24.73
CA ASN A 420 1.14 -6.86 -25.00
C ASN A 420 2.42 -7.21 -25.76
N GLY A 421 2.49 -8.37 -26.38
CA GLY A 421 3.50 -8.68 -27.39
C GLY A 421 4.89 -8.14 -27.13
N GLY A 422 5.27 -8.04 -25.90
CA GLY A 422 6.55 -7.53 -25.48
C GLY A 422 6.95 -6.23 -26.16
N THR A 423 8.05 -5.84 -25.82
CA THR A 423 8.63 -4.62 -26.27
C THR A 423 9.59 -4.93 -27.40
N ASP A 424 9.08 -4.95 -28.60
CA ASP A 424 9.90 -5.06 -29.81
C ASP A 424 11.07 -4.05 -29.86
N VAL A 425 11.18 -3.23 -28.84
CA VAL A 425 12.14 -2.11 -28.75
C VAL A 425 13.23 -2.36 -27.74
N ILE A 426 13.05 -3.28 -26.77
CA ILE A 426 14.07 -3.61 -25.78
C ILE A 426 14.71 -4.94 -26.15
N THR A 427 15.97 -4.89 -26.53
CA THR A 427 16.74 -6.10 -26.83
C THR A 427 17.18 -6.80 -25.56
N SER A 428 17.40 -8.12 -25.62
CA SER A 428 17.95 -8.89 -24.48
C SER A 428 19.28 -8.32 -23.98
N ASN A 429 20.08 -7.73 -24.85
CA ASN A 429 21.34 -7.08 -24.47
C ASN A 429 21.12 -5.79 -23.68
N GLU A 430 20.08 -5.01 -23.99
CA GLU A 430 19.74 -3.80 -23.25
C GLU A 430 19.21 -4.17 -21.86
N ILE A 431 18.41 -5.21 -21.75
CA ILE A 431 17.93 -5.70 -20.46
C ILE A 431 19.09 -6.19 -19.61
N THR A 432 19.98 -7.01 -20.14
CA THR A 432 21.15 -7.50 -19.43
C THR A 432 22.05 -6.34 -18.98
N ALA A 433 22.33 -5.37 -19.84
CA ALA A 433 23.13 -4.20 -19.49
C ALA A 433 22.46 -3.34 -18.41
N ASN A 434 21.13 -3.16 -18.48
CA ASN A 434 20.38 -2.43 -17.48
C ASN A 434 20.36 -3.15 -16.13
N LEU A 435 20.19 -4.46 -16.13
CA LEU A 435 20.25 -5.29 -14.93
C LEU A 435 21.64 -5.22 -14.27
N GLU A 436 22.69 -5.38 -15.06
CA GLU A 436 24.08 -5.30 -14.58
C GLU A 436 24.42 -3.90 -14.03
N SER A 437 23.89 -2.84 -14.65
CA SER A 437 24.12 -1.46 -14.20
C SER A 437 23.39 -1.10 -12.90
N GLN A 438 22.29 -1.79 -12.62
CA GLN A 438 21.51 -1.56 -11.40
C GLN A 438 22.01 -2.35 -10.20
N SER A 439 22.61 -3.52 -10.44
CA SER A 439 23.00 -4.45 -9.39
C SER A 439 24.38 -4.20 -8.78
N GLY A 440 25.18 -3.31 -9.35
CA GLY A 440 26.54 -3.09 -8.86
C GLY A 440 27.42 -4.36 -8.84
N GLY A 441 27.10 -5.34 -9.68
CA GLY A 441 27.76 -6.64 -9.76
C GLY A 441 26.89 -7.81 -9.25
N ASP A 442 25.68 -7.55 -8.79
CA ASP A 442 24.67 -8.55 -8.50
C ASP A 442 23.79 -8.76 -9.76
N PRO A 443 23.59 -9.99 -10.25
CA PRO A 443 22.81 -10.25 -11.47
C PRO A 443 21.33 -9.89 -11.38
N LEU A 444 20.85 -9.49 -10.22
CA LEU A 444 19.47 -9.03 -10.04
C LEU A 444 19.43 -7.51 -10.01
N PRO A 445 18.46 -6.87 -10.69
CA PRO A 445 18.11 -5.53 -10.31
C PRO A 445 17.63 -5.63 -8.88
N SER A 446 18.36 -5.04 -7.96
CA SER A 446 17.70 -4.66 -6.71
C SER A 446 16.52 -3.80 -7.15
N PRO A 447 15.28 -4.18 -6.81
CA PRO A 447 14.16 -3.32 -7.10
C PRO A 447 14.52 -1.94 -6.59
N THR A 448 14.48 -0.95 -7.47
CA THR A 448 14.72 0.41 -7.04
C THR A 448 13.44 0.84 -6.38
N ILE A 449 13.34 0.59 -5.09
CA ILE A 449 12.13 0.85 -4.32
C ILE A 449 12.09 2.33 -4.02
N ASP A 450 11.02 2.96 -4.46
CA ASP A 450 10.72 4.31 -4.02
C ASP A 450 10.24 4.21 -2.57
N ASN A 451 11.11 4.48 -1.63
CA ASN A 451 10.82 4.41 -0.19
C ASN A 451 10.09 5.65 0.33
N GLY A 452 9.55 6.48 -0.54
CA GLY A 452 8.74 7.65 -0.15
C GLY A 452 9.44 8.66 0.77
N LEU A 453 10.75 8.49 1.00
CA LEU A 453 11.56 9.40 1.78
C LEU A 453 12.16 10.44 0.84
N ALA A 454 11.40 11.47 0.54
CA ALA A 454 11.91 12.71 -0.02
C ALA A 454 11.87 13.82 1.04
#